data_7706718fe951f8ed323ea4bde9f5ede2
#
_entry.id   7706718fe951f8ed323ea4bde9f5ede2
#
_cell.length_a   1.000
_cell.length_b   1.000
_cell.length_c   1.000
_cell.angle_alpha   90.00
_cell.angle_beta   90.00
_cell.angle_gamma   90.00
#
_symmetry.space_group_name_H-M   'P 1'
#
loop_
_entity.id
_entity.type
_entity.pdbx_description
1 polymer ?
#
loop_
_entity_poly.entity_id
_entity_poly.type
_entity_poly.pdbx_seq_one_letter_code
_entity_poly.pdbx_strand_id
1 'polypeptide(L)'
;MTFYDVDLNNSEDLSYLLMKDCFTIPFKNDINEIDLRDKMPSLDNYELLGSIANSIATLIEYDIPNYKCSRMFLYYNQRLDTDTYNLHHSIKSLLKYGFCSNDDYSYNQNDINNEPQIEIYQKANDMRFKFEMMQIKKTLKSLCASLINNEPIIMTIRIFESFHLNEISMKIPESNEKEIGGISIIICGFSMYKQVFIIQILNKYYEIPFLYLLDSNFSSSPFIFMMRNFININTNTERPPTINDETSTPIKLDLRNKFPEVFDQGKIGSCTANSLCSIYEYDTYNFKGSRLFLYYNERLLLNETDVDNGAYLSDGIFTLKTFGLCEEKDWPYIIENLFMIIL
;
A
#
# COMPACT_ATOMS: atom_id res chain seq x y z
N MET A 1 28.87 13.75 -0.87
CA MET A 1 27.70 13.09 -0.31
C MET A 1 27.11 12.23 -1.42
N THR A 2 27.18 10.94 -1.31
CA THR A 2 26.67 10.01 -2.33
C THR A 2 25.16 9.95 -2.18
N PHE A 3 24.41 10.40 -3.19
CA PHE A 3 22.94 10.35 -3.24
C PHE A 3 22.37 8.93 -3.35
N TYR A 4 23.22 7.92 -3.41
CA TYR A 4 22.89 6.54 -3.72
C TYR A 4 22.99 5.71 -2.46
N ASP A 5 21.89 5.64 -1.73
CA ASP A 5 21.82 5.12 -0.37
C ASP A 5 20.98 3.83 -0.21
N VAL A 6 20.48 3.27 -1.33
CA VAL A 6 19.53 2.16 -1.29
C VAL A 6 20.18 0.83 -1.62
N ASP A 7 20.03 -0.15 -0.74
CA ASP A 7 20.39 -1.54 -1.00
C ASP A 7 19.24 -2.27 -1.73
N LEU A 8 19.51 -2.73 -2.95
CA LEU A 8 18.58 -3.49 -3.79
C LEU A 8 18.76 -5.00 -3.66
N ASN A 9 19.80 -5.47 -2.96
CA ASN A 9 20.11 -6.90 -2.87
C ASN A 9 19.31 -7.63 -1.78
N ASN A 10 18.69 -6.88 -0.87
CA ASN A 10 17.93 -7.42 0.26
C ASN A 10 16.42 -7.39 -0.04
N SER A 11 15.94 -8.36 -0.83
CA SER A 11 14.51 -8.59 -1.04
C SER A 11 13.97 -9.44 0.09
N GLU A 12 13.50 -8.83 1.17
CA GLU A 12 12.65 -9.54 2.11
C GLU A 12 11.32 -9.89 1.42
N ASP A 13 10.82 -11.08 1.67
CA ASP A 13 9.50 -11.51 1.21
C ASP A 13 8.43 -10.67 1.91
N LEU A 14 7.81 -9.76 1.16
CA LEU A 14 6.65 -8.99 1.58
C LEU A 14 5.36 -9.61 1.01
N SER A 15 5.30 -10.92 0.91
CA SER A 15 4.11 -11.66 0.44
C SER A 15 2.84 -11.30 1.24
N TYR A 16 3.00 -10.75 2.45
CA TYR A 16 1.90 -10.19 3.24
C TYR A 16 1.43 -8.81 2.78
N LEU A 17 2.20 -8.10 1.94
CA LEU A 17 1.72 -6.89 1.30
C LEU A 17 0.95 -7.30 0.03
N LEU A 18 -0.28 -6.86 -0.01
CA LEU A 18 -1.22 -7.12 -1.08
C LEU A 18 -0.59 -6.93 -2.45
N MET A 19 -0.45 -8.01 -3.21
CA MET A 19 -0.31 -7.87 -4.65
C MET A 19 -1.67 -7.44 -5.18
N LYS A 20 -1.81 -6.15 -5.50
CA LYS A 20 -2.91 -5.69 -6.33
C LYS A 20 -2.71 -6.36 -7.71
N ASP A 21 -3.39 -7.48 -7.92
CA ASP A 21 -3.72 -7.84 -9.28
C ASP A 21 -4.49 -6.63 -9.79
N CYS A 22 -3.83 -5.79 -10.61
CA CYS A 22 -4.51 -4.67 -11.21
C CYS A 22 -5.82 -5.25 -11.73
N PHE A 23 -6.92 -4.93 -11.04
CA PHE A 23 -8.24 -5.19 -11.57
C PHE A 23 -8.13 -4.93 -13.04
N THR A 24 -8.66 -5.81 -13.86
CA THR A 24 -8.71 -5.65 -15.30
C THR A 24 -9.49 -4.38 -15.61
N ILE A 25 -8.85 -3.24 -15.32
CA ILE A 25 -9.26 -2.01 -15.95
C ILE A 25 -9.04 -2.33 -17.41
N PRO A 26 -10.10 -2.35 -18.21
CA PRO A 26 -9.91 -2.53 -19.62
C PRO A 26 -8.89 -1.48 -20.01
N PHE A 27 -7.70 -1.93 -20.38
CA PHE A 27 -6.70 -1.07 -20.98
C PHE A 27 -7.46 -0.44 -22.15
N LYS A 28 -7.90 0.79 -21.99
CA LYS A 28 -8.42 1.55 -23.11
C LYS A 28 -7.23 1.63 -24.03
N ASN A 29 -7.27 0.82 -25.11
CA ASN A 29 -6.17 0.66 -26.06
C ASN A 29 -5.71 1.99 -26.70
N ASP A 30 -6.36 3.09 -26.35
CA ASP A 30 -6.18 4.42 -26.94
C ASP A 30 -5.35 5.39 -26.07
N ILE A 31 -4.99 5.02 -24.81
CA ILE A 31 -4.18 5.90 -23.96
C ILE A 31 -2.70 5.57 -24.15
N ASN A 32 -2.03 6.40 -24.92
CA ASN A 32 -0.61 6.23 -25.27
C ASN A 32 0.35 7.06 -24.40
N GLU A 33 -0.19 7.96 -23.60
CA GLU A 33 0.62 8.87 -22.76
C GLU A 33 -0.16 9.30 -21.52
N ILE A 34 0.52 9.30 -20.38
CA ILE A 34 0.06 9.87 -19.11
C ILE A 34 1.21 10.69 -18.53
N ASP A 35 0.89 11.87 -18.03
CA ASP A 35 1.82 12.76 -17.36
C ASP A 35 1.18 13.36 -16.13
N LEU A 36 1.66 12.97 -14.94
CA LEU A 36 1.15 13.43 -13.66
C LEU A 36 2.02 14.53 -13.01
N ARG A 37 3.06 15.03 -13.72
CA ARG A 37 4.02 16.00 -13.15
C ARG A 37 3.36 17.24 -12.56
N ASP A 38 2.31 17.75 -13.20
CA ASP A 38 1.58 18.93 -12.74
C ASP A 38 0.82 18.71 -11.42
N LYS A 39 0.60 17.45 -11.04
CA LYS A 39 -0.05 17.03 -9.79
C LYS A 39 0.94 16.68 -8.69
N MET A 40 2.21 16.48 -9.06
CA MET A 40 3.24 16.09 -8.08
C MET A 40 3.55 17.26 -7.16
N PRO A 41 3.66 17.01 -5.84
CA PRO A 41 4.02 18.05 -4.89
C PRO A 41 5.45 18.54 -5.13
N SER A 42 5.69 19.84 -4.93
CA SER A 42 7.03 20.41 -4.93
C SER A 42 7.81 19.93 -3.71
N LEU A 43 9.04 19.48 -3.93
CA LEU A 43 9.96 19.19 -2.83
C LEU A 43 10.66 20.46 -2.38
N ASP A 44 10.49 20.78 -1.11
CA ASP A 44 11.38 21.72 -0.43
C ASP A 44 12.77 21.06 -0.28
N ASN A 45 13.84 21.84 -0.15
CA ASN A 45 15.24 21.37 -0.14
C ASN A 45 15.59 20.49 1.07
N TYR A 46 15.16 19.24 1.08
CA TYR A 46 15.52 18.23 2.09
C TYR A 46 16.64 17.29 1.60
N GLU A 47 17.67 17.86 1.01
CA GLU A 47 18.78 17.15 0.34
C GLU A 47 19.54 16.16 1.24
N LEU A 48 19.38 16.27 2.56
CA LEU A 48 20.13 15.48 3.55
C LEU A 48 19.41 14.23 4.03
N LEU A 49 18.13 14.07 3.69
CA LEU A 49 17.34 12.89 4.06
C LEU A 49 17.37 11.86 2.93
N GLY A 50 17.38 10.58 3.30
CA GLY A 50 17.43 9.48 2.35
C GLY A 50 16.35 9.53 1.27
N SER A 51 16.65 9.03 0.09
CA SER A 51 15.77 9.09 -1.09
C SER A 51 14.42 8.43 -0.85
N ILE A 52 14.37 7.34 -0.08
CA ILE A 52 13.13 6.60 0.21
C ILE A 52 12.18 7.44 1.08
N ALA A 53 12.67 8.09 2.14
CA ALA A 53 11.83 8.94 2.99
C ALA A 53 11.22 10.09 2.19
N ASN A 54 12.00 10.71 1.30
CA ASN A 54 11.52 11.75 0.39
C ASN A 54 10.43 11.22 -0.55
N SER A 55 10.65 10.07 -1.17
CA SER A 55 9.69 9.47 -2.10
C SER A 55 8.38 9.08 -1.40
N ILE A 56 8.43 8.45 -0.22
CA ILE A 56 7.24 8.10 0.58
C ILE A 56 6.48 9.37 0.96
N ALA A 57 7.16 10.40 1.48
CA ALA A 57 6.52 11.66 1.84
C ALA A 57 5.85 12.34 0.64
N THR A 58 6.49 12.28 -0.53
CA THR A 58 5.93 12.84 -1.77
C THR A 58 4.65 12.11 -2.19
N LEU A 59 4.57 10.79 -2.07
CA LEU A 59 3.33 10.04 -2.34
C LEU A 59 2.21 10.39 -1.35
N ILE A 60 2.54 10.55 -0.07
CA ILE A 60 1.58 10.97 0.95
C ILE A 60 1.04 12.38 0.63
N GLU A 61 1.92 13.31 0.26
CA GLU A 61 1.54 14.68 -0.12
C GLU A 61 0.77 14.75 -1.44
N TYR A 62 1.02 13.81 -2.37
CA TYR A 62 0.25 13.68 -3.60
C TYR A 62 -1.20 13.29 -3.31
N ASP A 63 -1.41 12.37 -2.39
CA ASP A 63 -2.72 11.80 -2.07
C ASP A 63 -3.51 12.66 -1.06
N ILE A 64 -2.81 13.49 -0.27
CA ILE A 64 -3.43 14.37 0.73
C ILE A 64 -3.14 15.84 0.36
N PRO A 65 -4.06 16.52 -0.34
CA PRO A 65 -3.87 17.93 -0.73
C PRO A 65 -3.59 18.83 0.48
N ASN A 66 -2.62 19.73 0.33
CA ASN A 66 -2.19 20.69 1.35
C ASN A 66 -1.57 20.08 2.62
N TYR A 67 -1.32 18.77 2.65
CA TYR A 67 -0.58 18.13 3.71
C TYR A 67 0.93 18.22 3.44
N LYS A 68 1.71 18.49 4.48
CA LYS A 68 3.16 18.40 4.44
C LYS A 68 3.61 17.30 5.39
N CYS A 69 4.15 16.23 4.83
CA CYS A 69 4.58 15.06 5.59
C CYS A 69 5.96 15.31 6.24
N SER A 70 6.12 14.92 7.48
CA SER A 70 7.41 14.94 8.15
C SER A 70 8.36 13.90 7.56
N ARG A 71 9.25 14.33 6.67
CA ARG A 71 10.30 13.49 6.11
C ARG A 71 11.29 13.03 7.17
N MET A 72 11.51 13.86 8.16
CA MET A 72 12.41 13.56 9.28
C MET A 72 11.87 12.41 10.13
N PHE A 73 10.56 12.38 10.43
CA PHE A 73 9.93 11.27 11.13
C PHE A 73 10.07 9.95 10.36
N LEU A 74 9.79 9.97 9.06
CA LEU A 74 9.96 8.81 8.19
C LEU A 74 11.42 8.35 8.17
N TYR A 75 12.35 9.29 7.98
CA TYR A 75 13.78 9.00 7.91
C TYR A 75 14.33 8.43 9.21
N TYR A 76 13.92 8.95 10.37
CA TYR A 76 14.32 8.41 11.67
C TYR A 76 13.87 6.96 11.82
N ASN A 77 12.57 6.71 11.63
CA ASN A 77 11.97 5.42 11.89
C ASN A 77 12.40 4.32 10.92
N GLN A 78 12.67 4.64 9.66
CA GLN A 78 13.12 3.64 8.68
C GLN A 78 14.57 3.16 8.92
N ARG A 79 15.33 3.82 9.80
CA ARG A 79 16.68 3.38 10.20
C ARG A 79 16.68 2.53 11.47
N LEU A 80 15.54 2.40 12.13
CA LEU A 80 15.42 1.54 13.30
C LEU A 80 15.45 0.07 12.88
N ASP A 81 16.09 -0.74 13.69
CA ASP A 81 16.11 -2.20 13.55
C ASP A 81 16.82 -2.73 12.27
N THR A 82 17.61 -1.91 11.55
CA THR A 82 18.33 -2.35 10.36
C THR A 82 19.58 -1.54 10.08
N ASP A 83 20.61 -2.24 9.57
CA ASP A 83 21.80 -1.62 8.99
C ASP A 83 21.67 -1.42 7.46
N THR A 84 20.57 -1.91 6.86
CA THR A 84 20.31 -1.85 5.43
C THR A 84 19.17 -0.90 5.09
N TYR A 85 19.41 -0.04 4.11
CA TYR A 85 18.48 0.97 3.65
C TYR A 85 17.74 0.45 2.41
N ASN A 86 16.55 -0.12 2.58
CA ASN A 86 15.77 -0.63 1.47
C ASN A 86 14.29 -0.23 1.55
N LEU A 87 13.62 -0.22 0.40
CA LEU A 87 12.22 0.21 0.28
C LEU A 87 11.28 -0.67 1.12
N HIS A 88 11.52 -1.96 1.19
CA HIS A 88 10.68 -2.90 1.93
C HIS A 88 10.71 -2.63 3.43
N HIS A 89 11.89 -2.41 3.99
CA HIS A 89 12.04 -2.06 5.39
C HIS A 89 11.37 -0.70 5.70
N SER A 90 11.55 0.26 4.81
CA SER A 90 10.92 1.59 4.95
C SER A 90 9.39 1.52 4.91
N ILE A 91 8.82 0.65 4.07
CA ILE A 91 7.38 0.38 4.03
C ILE A 91 6.91 -0.31 5.33
N LYS A 92 7.65 -1.30 5.85
CA LYS A 92 7.36 -1.90 7.16
C LYS A 92 7.36 -0.86 8.27
N SER A 93 8.35 0.02 8.28
CA SER A 93 8.44 1.13 9.23
C SER A 93 7.24 2.05 9.14
N LEU A 94 6.85 2.46 7.93
CA LEU A 94 5.66 3.28 7.69
C LEU A 94 4.37 2.60 8.22
N LEU A 95 4.20 1.31 7.95
CA LEU A 95 3.05 0.53 8.43
C LEU A 95 3.05 0.35 9.95
N LYS A 96 4.23 0.29 10.57
CA LYS A 96 4.39 0.13 12.03
C LYS A 96 4.16 1.42 12.79
N TYR A 97 4.70 2.54 12.32
CA TYR A 97 4.72 3.80 13.06
C TYR A 97 3.76 4.86 12.50
N GLY A 98 3.28 4.70 11.25
CA GLY A 98 2.49 5.73 10.57
C GLY A 98 3.35 6.89 10.07
N PHE A 99 2.71 8.05 9.94
CA PHE A 99 3.37 9.30 9.56
C PHE A 99 2.71 10.51 10.25
N CYS A 100 3.43 11.60 10.39
CA CYS A 100 2.93 12.83 10.99
C CYS A 100 3.18 14.03 10.08
N SER A 101 2.58 15.18 10.44
CA SER A 101 2.78 16.44 9.75
C SER A 101 4.19 16.99 10.00
N ASN A 102 4.71 17.72 9.02
CA ASN A 102 5.94 18.50 9.19
C ASN A 102 5.79 19.61 10.25
N ASP A 103 4.57 20.10 10.50
CA ASP A 103 4.30 21.06 11.58
C ASP A 103 4.45 20.43 12.96
N ASP A 104 4.21 19.12 13.08
CA ASP A 104 4.37 18.38 14.32
C ASP A 104 5.83 17.99 14.59
N TYR A 105 6.57 17.64 13.54
CA TYR A 105 7.99 17.25 13.64
C TYR A 105 8.74 17.74 12.40
N SER A 106 9.20 18.99 12.48
CA SER A 106 9.89 19.66 11.38
C SER A 106 11.33 19.20 11.20
N TYR A 107 11.86 19.39 10.00
CA TYR A 107 13.26 19.09 9.70
C TYR A 107 14.20 19.98 10.51
N ASN A 108 15.12 19.32 11.24
CA ASN A 108 16.25 19.96 11.88
C ASN A 108 17.47 19.04 11.77
N GLN A 109 18.51 19.50 11.08
CA GLN A 109 19.72 18.72 10.85
C GLN A 109 20.42 18.29 12.16
N ASN A 110 20.32 19.08 13.21
CA ASN A 110 20.96 18.77 14.48
C ASN A 110 20.22 17.64 15.24
N ASP A 111 18.95 17.43 14.94
CA ASP A 111 18.09 16.47 15.61
C ASP A 111 17.88 15.18 14.80
N ILE A 112 18.57 15.02 13.67
CA ILE A 112 18.38 13.91 12.72
C ILE A 112 18.54 12.51 13.33
N ASN A 113 19.27 12.39 14.44
CA ASN A 113 19.49 11.16 15.19
C ASN A 113 18.72 11.12 16.51
N ASN A 114 17.98 12.17 16.85
CA ASN A 114 17.21 12.20 18.09
C ASN A 114 15.88 11.49 17.89
N GLU A 115 15.53 10.67 18.89
CA GLU A 115 14.25 9.97 18.88
C GLU A 115 13.10 10.99 18.98
N PRO A 116 12.06 10.89 18.12
CA PRO A 116 10.86 11.69 18.24
C PRO A 116 10.18 11.48 19.60
N GLN A 117 9.59 12.54 20.17
CA GLN A 117 8.87 12.47 21.41
C GLN A 117 7.62 11.58 21.27
N ILE A 118 7.15 11.03 22.39
CA ILE A 118 6.01 10.08 22.41
C ILE A 118 4.73 10.68 21.81
N GLU A 119 4.52 11.97 21.99
CA GLU A 119 3.38 12.71 21.44
C GLU A 119 3.36 12.70 19.90
N ILE A 120 4.55 12.70 19.28
CA ILE A 120 4.68 12.62 17.81
C ILE A 120 4.29 11.22 17.34
N TYR A 121 4.71 10.17 18.04
CA TYR A 121 4.28 8.80 17.74
C TYR A 121 2.78 8.61 17.92
N GLN A 122 2.14 9.23 18.90
CA GLN A 122 0.69 9.19 19.07
C GLN A 122 -0.03 9.79 17.85
N LYS A 123 0.41 10.98 17.39
CA LYS A 123 -0.14 11.62 16.19
C LYS A 123 0.08 10.78 14.93
N ALA A 124 1.26 10.20 14.76
CA ALA A 124 1.56 9.33 13.63
C ALA A 124 0.70 8.06 13.63
N ASN A 125 0.44 7.49 14.80
CA ASN A 125 -0.41 6.31 14.95
C ASN A 125 -1.86 6.58 14.52
N ASP A 126 -2.38 7.79 14.67
CA ASP A 126 -3.72 8.18 14.20
C ASP A 126 -3.85 8.09 12.66
N MET A 127 -2.73 8.18 11.95
CA MET A 127 -2.69 8.04 10.49
C MET A 127 -2.50 6.58 10.05
N ARG A 128 -1.98 5.71 10.91
CA ARG A 128 -1.57 4.34 10.60
C ARG A 128 -2.65 3.48 9.93
N PHE A 129 -3.91 3.66 10.30
CA PHE A 129 -5.03 2.90 9.76
C PHE A 129 -5.74 3.60 8.59
N LYS A 130 -5.27 4.79 8.20
CA LYS A 130 -5.92 5.62 7.17
C LYS A 130 -5.32 5.47 5.78
N PHE A 131 -4.31 4.65 5.61
CA PHE A 131 -3.64 4.44 4.33
C PHE A 131 -3.30 2.97 4.08
N GLU A 132 -2.87 2.71 2.88
CA GLU A 132 -2.35 1.42 2.42
C GLU A 132 -1.12 1.61 1.57
N MET A 133 -0.19 0.65 1.71
CA MET A 133 0.89 0.43 0.75
C MET A 133 0.63 -0.88 0.04
N MET A 134 0.50 -0.85 -1.28
CA MET A 134 0.22 -2.05 -2.06
C MET A 134 1.33 -2.30 -3.07
N GLN A 135 1.84 -3.53 -3.07
CA GLN A 135 2.71 -4.00 -4.14
C GLN A 135 1.89 -4.28 -5.39
N ILE A 136 2.36 -3.84 -6.54
CA ILE A 136 1.76 -4.14 -7.84
C ILE A 136 2.68 -5.03 -8.67
N LYS A 137 2.11 -5.75 -9.67
CA LYS A 137 2.94 -6.57 -10.56
C LYS A 137 3.89 -5.71 -11.38
N LYS A 138 5.17 -6.12 -11.46
CA LYS A 138 6.18 -5.43 -12.27
C LYS A 138 6.03 -5.81 -13.75
N THR A 139 4.95 -5.34 -14.38
CA THR A 139 4.68 -5.49 -15.81
C THR A 139 4.33 -4.13 -16.42
N LEU A 140 4.64 -3.93 -17.69
CA LEU A 140 4.30 -2.68 -18.38
C LEU A 140 2.80 -2.36 -18.22
N LYS A 141 1.94 -3.37 -18.40
CA LYS A 141 0.49 -3.22 -18.25
C LYS A 141 0.09 -2.73 -16.87
N SER A 142 0.65 -3.32 -15.80
CA SER A 142 0.31 -2.96 -14.43
C SER A 142 0.79 -1.56 -14.05
N LEU A 143 2.01 -1.20 -14.46
CA LEU A 143 2.56 0.13 -14.20
C LEU A 143 1.76 1.21 -14.94
N CYS A 144 1.45 0.99 -16.22
CA CYS A 144 0.63 1.93 -16.98
C CYS A 144 -0.80 2.05 -16.43
N ALA A 145 -1.42 0.92 -16.02
CA ALA A 145 -2.76 0.93 -15.44
C ALA A 145 -2.84 1.75 -14.14
N SER A 146 -1.83 1.65 -13.27
CA SER A 146 -1.72 2.46 -12.06
C SER A 146 -1.68 3.95 -12.39
N LEU A 147 -0.83 4.35 -13.35
CA LEU A 147 -0.70 5.75 -13.77
C LEU A 147 -1.97 6.30 -14.44
N ILE A 148 -2.68 5.48 -15.21
CA ILE A 148 -3.99 5.83 -15.79
C ILE A 148 -5.02 6.12 -14.69
N ASN A 149 -4.91 5.42 -13.56
CA ASN A 149 -5.75 5.66 -12.38
C ASN A 149 -5.30 6.85 -11.52
N ASN A 150 -4.29 7.60 -11.95
CA ASN A 150 -3.65 8.65 -11.15
C ASN A 150 -2.99 8.13 -9.87
N GLU A 151 -2.44 6.94 -9.89
CA GLU A 151 -1.71 6.31 -8.79
C GLU A 151 -0.21 6.31 -9.12
N PRO A 152 0.60 7.30 -8.66
CA PRO A 152 2.05 7.29 -8.83
C PRO A 152 2.67 6.09 -8.10
N ILE A 153 3.80 5.62 -8.62
CA ILE A 153 4.40 4.36 -8.19
C ILE A 153 5.77 4.64 -7.59
N ILE A 154 6.06 4.12 -6.40
CA ILE A 154 7.40 4.12 -5.82
C ILE A 154 8.14 2.84 -6.15
N MET A 155 9.39 2.99 -6.54
CA MET A 155 10.36 1.91 -6.75
C MET A 155 11.74 2.38 -6.32
N THR A 156 12.67 1.43 -6.22
CA THR A 156 14.11 1.73 -6.16
C THR A 156 14.80 1.20 -7.40
N ILE A 157 15.79 1.94 -7.88
CA ILE A 157 16.59 1.57 -9.05
C ILE A 157 18.09 1.58 -8.71
N ARG A 158 18.84 0.71 -9.40
CA ARG A 158 20.29 0.77 -9.40
C ARG A 158 20.72 1.94 -10.27
N ILE A 159 21.80 2.59 -9.91
CA ILE A 159 22.39 3.70 -10.65
C ILE A 159 23.78 3.29 -11.11
N PHE A 160 24.10 3.59 -12.37
CA PHE A 160 25.35 3.25 -13.03
C PHE A 160 26.12 4.50 -13.41
N GLU A 161 27.41 4.33 -13.76
CA GLU A 161 28.32 5.43 -14.06
C GLU A 161 27.85 6.34 -15.22
N SER A 162 27.03 5.79 -16.14
CA SER A 162 26.43 6.56 -17.24
C SER A 162 25.33 7.53 -16.83
N PHE A 163 24.84 7.44 -15.59
CA PHE A 163 23.80 8.34 -15.10
C PHE A 163 24.34 9.72 -14.76
N HIS A 164 23.81 10.72 -15.42
CA HIS A 164 24.17 12.12 -15.18
C HIS A 164 22.96 12.96 -14.79
N LEU A 165 23.01 13.60 -13.62
CA LEU A 165 21.93 14.43 -13.06
C LEU A 165 21.49 15.60 -13.98
N ASN A 166 22.29 15.95 -14.99
CA ASN A 166 22.00 17.04 -15.93
C ASN A 166 21.35 16.53 -17.22
N GLU A 167 21.30 15.24 -17.46
CA GLU A 167 20.64 14.63 -18.61
C GLU A 167 19.20 14.29 -18.25
N ILE A 168 18.24 14.58 -19.12
CA ILE A 168 16.82 14.30 -18.91
C ILE A 168 16.49 12.83 -19.16
N SER A 169 17.24 12.17 -20.04
CA SER A 169 17.00 10.80 -20.45
C SER A 169 18.05 9.85 -19.89
N MET A 170 17.59 8.84 -19.17
CA MET A 170 18.42 7.73 -18.69
C MET A 170 18.58 6.69 -19.78
N LYS A 171 19.73 6.01 -19.79
CA LYS A 171 20.03 4.91 -20.72
C LYS A 171 20.02 3.58 -19.99
N ILE A 172 19.77 2.50 -20.72
CA ILE A 172 20.01 1.15 -20.21
C ILE A 172 21.53 0.99 -20.07
N PRO A 173 22.04 0.57 -18.88
CA PRO A 173 23.47 0.41 -18.67
C PRO A 173 24.07 -0.64 -19.58
N GLU A 174 25.32 -0.49 -19.96
CA GLU A 174 26.07 -1.51 -20.68
C GLU A 174 26.45 -2.65 -19.73
N SER A 175 26.65 -3.85 -20.27
CA SER A 175 26.89 -5.08 -19.49
C SER A 175 28.14 -5.05 -18.59
N ASN A 176 29.07 -4.17 -18.87
CA ASN A 176 30.34 -3.97 -18.13
C ASN A 176 30.36 -2.67 -17.34
N GLU A 177 29.23 -1.94 -17.30
CA GLU A 177 29.16 -0.67 -16.61
C GLU A 177 29.08 -0.86 -15.10
N LYS A 178 29.82 -0.05 -14.37
CA LYS A 178 29.89 -0.14 -12.91
C LYS A 178 28.67 0.47 -12.25
N GLU A 179 28.07 -0.29 -11.35
CA GLU A 179 27.05 0.20 -10.43
C GLU A 179 27.68 1.15 -9.41
N ILE A 180 27.06 2.32 -9.20
CA ILE A 180 27.51 3.34 -8.25
C ILE A 180 26.56 3.52 -7.06
N GLY A 181 25.44 2.81 -7.04
CA GLY A 181 24.51 2.75 -5.90
C GLY A 181 23.06 2.60 -6.32
N GLY A 182 22.16 2.82 -5.38
CA GLY A 182 20.72 2.76 -5.59
C GLY A 182 19.99 4.02 -5.13
N ILE A 183 18.83 4.31 -5.73
CA ILE A 183 18.01 5.46 -5.39
C ILE A 183 16.51 5.13 -5.48
N SER A 184 15.71 5.76 -4.64
CA SER A 184 14.26 5.68 -4.74
C SER A 184 13.74 6.69 -5.77
N ILE A 185 12.78 6.24 -6.57
CA ILE A 185 12.13 7.01 -7.62
C ILE A 185 10.61 6.96 -7.46
N ILE A 186 9.93 7.94 -8.03
CA ILE A 186 8.48 7.91 -8.23
C ILE A 186 8.22 7.91 -9.73
N ILE A 187 7.47 6.91 -10.21
CA ILE A 187 6.99 6.88 -11.58
C ILE A 187 5.70 7.71 -11.60
N CYS A 188 5.70 8.79 -12.38
CA CYS A 188 4.58 9.73 -12.48
C CYS A 188 4.06 9.93 -13.91
N GLY A 189 4.48 9.10 -14.86
CA GLY A 189 3.97 9.14 -16.22
C GLY A 189 4.60 8.09 -17.13
N PHE A 190 4.08 7.99 -18.34
CA PHE A 190 4.64 7.16 -19.40
C PHE A 190 4.34 7.73 -20.78
N SER A 191 5.15 7.37 -21.77
CA SER A 191 4.89 7.58 -23.19
C SER A 191 5.19 6.30 -23.98
N MET A 192 4.15 5.72 -24.59
CA MET A 192 4.27 4.55 -25.46
C MET A 192 5.05 4.89 -26.74
N TYR A 193 4.93 6.14 -27.23
CA TYR A 193 5.63 6.58 -28.43
C TYR A 193 7.15 6.61 -28.23
N LYS A 194 7.59 7.07 -27.04
CA LYS A 194 9.00 7.11 -26.69
C LYS A 194 9.52 5.83 -26.02
N GLN A 195 8.61 4.93 -25.60
CA GLN A 195 8.90 3.72 -24.82
C GLN A 195 9.61 4.02 -23.50
N VAL A 196 9.16 5.09 -22.80
CA VAL A 196 9.75 5.55 -21.55
C VAL A 196 8.67 5.73 -20.46
N PHE A 197 9.10 5.58 -19.21
CA PHE A 197 8.40 6.14 -18.07
C PHE A 197 8.97 7.54 -17.75
N ILE A 198 8.12 8.40 -17.19
CA ILE A 198 8.52 9.67 -16.58
C ILE A 198 8.67 9.40 -15.09
N ILE A 199 9.87 9.64 -14.58
CA ILE A 199 10.19 9.42 -13.17
C ILE A 199 10.59 10.71 -12.49
N GLN A 200 10.32 10.81 -11.19
CA GLN A 200 10.83 11.84 -10.31
C GLN A 200 11.95 11.29 -9.45
N ILE A 201 13.07 11.96 -9.44
CA ILE A 201 14.19 11.75 -8.51
C ILE A 201 14.37 13.05 -7.75
N LEU A 202 14.07 13.06 -6.46
CA LEU A 202 14.01 14.27 -5.65
C LEU A 202 13.13 15.36 -6.33
N ASN A 203 13.71 16.49 -6.70
CA ASN A 203 13.01 17.63 -7.31
C ASN A 203 13.13 17.71 -8.84
N LYS A 204 13.64 16.68 -9.50
CA LYS A 204 13.84 16.64 -10.95
C LYS A 204 13.11 15.47 -11.59
N TYR A 205 12.76 15.66 -12.86
CA TYR A 205 12.11 14.64 -13.67
C TYR A 205 13.04 14.12 -14.75
N TYR A 206 12.95 12.81 -15.02
CA TYR A 206 13.75 12.09 -15.99
C TYR A 206 12.87 11.17 -16.82
N GLU A 207 13.30 10.89 -18.05
CA GLU A 207 12.73 9.81 -18.87
C GLU A 207 13.61 8.57 -18.72
N ILE A 208 13.01 7.41 -18.42
CA ILE A 208 13.70 6.14 -18.24
C ILE A 208 13.08 5.09 -19.15
N PRO A 209 13.88 4.28 -19.90
CA PRO A 209 13.34 3.22 -20.77
C PRO A 209 12.48 2.23 -20.00
N PHE A 210 11.40 1.72 -20.61
CA PHE A 210 10.55 0.71 -20.01
C PHE A 210 11.35 -0.49 -19.51
N LEU A 211 12.29 -0.98 -20.31
CA LEU A 211 13.10 -2.14 -19.99
C LEU A 211 13.94 -1.96 -18.73
N TYR A 212 14.35 -0.72 -18.42
CA TYR A 212 15.11 -0.46 -17.19
C TYR A 212 14.29 -0.77 -15.95
N LEU A 213 13.03 -0.36 -15.90
CA LEU A 213 12.16 -0.59 -14.75
C LEU A 213 11.54 -1.99 -14.72
N LEU A 214 11.43 -2.66 -15.86
CA LEU A 214 10.86 -3.99 -15.93
C LEU A 214 11.89 -5.09 -15.63
N ASP A 215 13.19 -4.80 -15.76
CA ASP A 215 14.25 -5.74 -15.43
C ASP A 215 14.53 -5.76 -13.92
N SER A 216 14.47 -6.94 -13.32
CA SER A 216 14.74 -7.13 -11.88
C SER A 216 16.21 -6.93 -11.50
N ASN A 217 17.13 -6.95 -12.47
CA ASN A 217 18.51 -6.61 -12.22
C ASN A 217 18.73 -5.12 -11.98
N PHE A 218 17.81 -4.25 -12.45
CA PHE A 218 17.96 -2.81 -12.36
C PHE A 218 17.00 -2.13 -11.40
N SER A 219 15.90 -2.81 -11.01
CA SER A 219 14.86 -2.21 -10.20
C SER A 219 14.22 -3.16 -9.21
N SER A 220 13.70 -2.61 -8.11
CA SER A 220 12.93 -3.34 -7.09
C SER A 220 11.47 -3.62 -7.52
N SER A 221 10.71 -4.22 -6.61
CA SER A 221 9.24 -4.31 -6.74
C SER A 221 8.58 -2.93 -6.67
N PRO A 222 7.53 -2.68 -7.47
CA PRO A 222 6.77 -1.44 -7.44
C PRO A 222 5.70 -1.44 -6.36
N PHE A 223 5.48 -0.28 -5.72
CA PHE A 223 4.44 -0.07 -4.74
C PHE A 223 3.65 1.21 -5.03
N ILE A 224 2.39 1.24 -4.63
CA ILE A 224 1.55 2.42 -4.61
C ILE A 224 1.13 2.74 -3.18
N PHE A 225 0.98 4.03 -2.89
CA PHE A 225 0.38 4.54 -1.66
C PHE A 225 -1.05 4.97 -1.96
N MET A 226 -1.97 4.68 -1.08
CA MET A 226 -3.34 5.17 -1.19
C MET A 226 -3.88 5.52 0.19
N MET A 227 -4.44 6.72 0.32
CA MET A 227 -5.30 7.01 1.45
C MET A 227 -6.55 6.15 1.36
N ARG A 228 -6.91 5.52 2.44
CA ARG A 228 -8.22 4.90 2.57
C ARG A 228 -9.24 6.05 2.50
N ASN A 229 -9.94 6.13 1.39
CA ASN A 229 -11.22 6.80 1.41
C ASN A 229 -12.05 6.00 2.42
N PHE A 230 -12.07 6.45 3.69
CA PHE A 230 -13.27 6.24 4.45
C PHE A 230 -14.31 6.91 3.57
N ILE A 231 -15.02 6.12 2.78
CA ILE A 231 -16.28 6.56 2.21
C ILE A 231 -16.92 7.20 3.42
N ASN A 232 -17.04 8.54 3.41
CA ASN A 232 -18.12 9.14 4.09
C ASN A 232 -19.32 8.46 3.42
N ILE A 233 -19.70 7.31 3.97
CA ILE A 233 -21.06 6.91 3.92
C ILE A 233 -21.69 8.15 4.50
N ASN A 234 -22.16 9.05 3.61
CA ASN A 234 -23.21 9.97 3.95
C ASN A 234 -24.35 9.05 4.36
N THR A 235 -24.22 8.49 5.52
CA THR A 235 -25.31 8.12 6.33
C THR A 235 -25.99 9.44 6.64
N ASN A 236 -26.91 9.84 5.74
CA ASN A 236 -28.14 10.48 6.18
C ASN A 236 -28.96 9.48 7.05
N THR A 237 -28.35 8.49 7.62
CA THR A 237 -28.69 7.84 8.84
C THR A 237 -28.08 8.71 9.92
N GLU A 238 -28.93 9.38 10.66
CA GLU A 238 -28.60 10.12 11.86
C GLU A 238 -27.42 9.43 12.57
N ARG A 239 -26.31 10.17 12.72
CA ARG A 239 -25.21 9.74 13.59
C ARG A 239 -25.84 9.23 14.87
N PRO A 240 -25.50 8.02 15.37
CA PRO A 240 -25.92 7.70 16.73
C PRO A 240 -25.47 8.89 17.60
N PRO A 241 -26.35 9.45 18.42
CA PRO A 241 -26.11 10.68 19.14
C PRO A 241 -24.76 10.57 19.84
N THR A 242 -23.90 11.56 19.61
CA THR A 242 -22.68 11.72 20.40
C THR A 242 -23.12 11.68 21.86
N ILE A 243 -22.54 10.77 22.64
CA ILE A 243 -22.86 10.55 24.06
C ILE A 243 -22.38 11.80 24.83
N ASN A 244 -23.09 12.89 24.68
CA ASN A 244 -22.96 14.10 25.47
C ASN A 244 -24.28 14.47 26.15
N ASP A 245 -25.29 13.60 26.05
CA ASP A 245 -26.54 13.75 26.77
C ASP A 245 -26.60 12.66 27.86
N GLU A 246 -26.33 13.07 29.08
CA GLU A 246 -26.41 12.22 30.29
C GLU A 246 -27.81 11.65 30.55
N THR A 247 -28.78 11.87 29.64
CA THR A 247 -30.20 11.61 29.91
C THR A 247 -30.83 10.42 29.19
N SER A 248 -30.12 9.67 28.29
CA SER A 248 -30.76 8.52 27.62
C SER A 248 -29.84 7.46 27.06
N THR A 249 -28.84 7.00 27.79
CA THR A 249 -28.19 5.74 27.45
C THR A 249 -29.21 4.62 27.61
N PRO A 250 -29.62 3.88 26.57
CA PRO A 250 -30.57 2.80 26.73
C PRO A 250 -29.98 1.75 27.69
N ILE A 251 -30.76 1.39 28.72
CA ILE A 251 -30.37 0.39 29.72
C ILE A 251 -30.08 -0.97 29.06
N LYS A 252 -30.62 -1.20 27.86
CA LYS A 252 -30.43 -2.41 27.07
C LYS A 252 -30.51 -2.10 25.58
N LEU A 253 -29.53 -2.57 24.82
CA LEU A 253 -29.55 -2.59 23.36
C LEU A 253 -29.41 -4.03 22.89
N ASP A 254 -30.34 -4.52 22.08
CA ASP A 254 -30.34 -5.86 21.52
C ASP A 254 -30.52 -5.79 20.00
N LEU A 255 -29.47 -6.15 19.25
CA LEU A 255 -29.45 -6.09 17.79
C LEU A 255 -29.74 -7.45 17.13
N ARG A 256 -30.02 -8.50 17.88
CA ARG A 256 -30.19 -9.87 17.35
C ARG A 256 -31.24 -9.99 16.26
N ASN A 257 -32.31 -9.20 16.35
CA ASN A 257 -33.38 -9.18 15.34
C ASN A 257 -32.97 -8.57 13.98
N LYS A 258 -31.80 -7.95 13.90
CA LYS A 258 -31.25 -7.38 12.67
C LYS A 258 -30.14 -8.25 12.09
N PHE A 259 -29.59 -9.17 12.87
CA PHE A 259 -28.54 -10.08 12.39
C PHE A 259 -29.16 -11.23 11.58
N PRO A 260 -28.40 -11.82 10.63
CA PRO A 260 -28.79 -13.06 9.98
C PRO A 260 -28.92 -14.20 10.98
N GLU A 261 -29.43 -15.33 10.51
CA GLU A 261 -29.45 -16.57 11.30
C GLU A 261 -28.03 -16.94 11.74
N VAL A 262 -27.91 -17.52 12.93
CA VAL A 262 -26.61 -17.96 13.46
C VAL A 262 -26.04 -19.04 12.56
N PHE A 263 -24.84 -18.79 12.05
CA PHE A 263 -24.14 -19.74 11.22
C PHE A 263 -23.52 -20.87 12.07
N ASP A 264 -23.65 -22.10 11.59
CA ASP A 264 -22.89 -23.24 12.09
C ASP A 264 -21.63 -23.40 11.21
N GLN A 265 -20.46 -23.31 11.85
CA GLN A 265 -19.18 -23.52 11.15
C GLN A 265 -18.81 -24.99 10.97
N GLY A 266 -19.52 -25.90 11.64
CA GLY A 266 -19.22 -27.32 11.61
C GLY A 266 -17.88 -27.67 12.26
N LYS A 267 -17.09 -28.54 11.58
CA LYS A 267 -15.85 -29.11 12.13
C LYS A 267 -14.57 -28.35 11.75
N ILE A 268 -14.66 -27.27 10.98
CA ILE A 268 -13.49 -26.50 10.51
C ILE A 268 -13.31 -25.21 11.30
N GLY A 269 -12.06 -24.73 11.38
CA GLY A 269 -11.65 -23.56 12.16
C GLY A 269 -12.06 -22.19 11.59
N SER A 270 -13.20 -22.09 10.89
CA SER A 270 -13.63 -20.92 10.11
C SER A 270 -14.43 -19.88 10.90
N CYS A 271 -14.23 -19.77 12.22
CA CYS A 271 -14.99 -18.83 13.05
C CYS A 271 -14.84 -17.36 12.62
N THR A 272 -13.67 -16.95 12.12
CA THR A 272 -13.39 -15.62 11.58
C THR A 272 -14.28 -15.33 10.38
N ALA A 273 -14.29 -16.20 9.39
CA ALA A 273 -15.09 -16.07 8.18
C ALA A 273 -16.60 -16.06 8.49
N ASN A 274 -17.07 -16.94 9.40
CA ASN A 274 -18.47 -16.94 9.80
C ASN A 274 -18.90 -15.64 10.48
N SER A 275 -18.06 -15.09 11.36
CA SER A 275 -18.32 -13.81 12.04
C SER A 275 -18.33 -12.62 11.09
N LEU A 276 -17.33 -12.56 10.18
CA LEU A 276 -17.23 -11.47 9.22
C LEU A 276 -18.34 -11.50 8.19
N CYS A 277 -18.72 -12.66 7.67
CA CYS A 277 -19.86 -12.78 6.77
C CYS A 277 -21.18 -12.39 7.46
N SER A 278 -21.35 -12.72 8.74
CA SER A 278 -22.53 -12.32 9.52
C SER A 278 -22.62 -10.79 9.68
N ILE A 279 -21.51 -10.12 9.96
CA ILE A 279 -21.45 -8.65 10.04
C ILE A 279 -21.70 -8.03 8.66
N TYR A 280 -21.12 -8.58 7.61
CA TYR A 280 -21.30 -8.10 6.25
C TYR A 280 -22.75 -8.21 5.78
N GLU A 281 -23.43 -9.34 6.07
CA GLU A 281 -24.86 -9.53 5.78
C GLU A 281 -25.74 -8.56 6.58
N TYR A 282 -25.38 -8.29 7.85
CA TYR A 282 -26.05 -7.28 8.68
C TYR A 282 -26.01 -5.88 8.04
N ASP A 283 -24.86 -5.48 7.50
CA ASP A 283 -24.68 -4.14 6.90
C ASP A 283 -25.28 -4.03 5.51
N THR A 284 -25.32 -5.12 4.73
CA THR A 284 -25.71 -5.09 3.31
C THR A 284 -27.15 -5.52 3.04
N TYR A 285 -27.87 -5.99 4.05
CA TYR A 285 -29.31 -6.33 4.07
C TYR A 285 -29.77 -7.39 3.08
N ASN A 286 -29.11 -7.98 2.21
CA ASN A 286 -29.59 -9.08 1.33
C ASN A 286 -28.44 -9.83 0.66
N PHE A 287 -27.22 -9.55 1.05
CA PHE A 287 -26.07 -10.22 0.48
C PHE A 287 -25.57 -11.28 1.44
N LYS A 288 -25.86 -12.53 1.16
CA LYS A 288 -25.32 -13.66 1.92
C LYS A 288 -23.95 -14.03 1.37
N GLY A 289 -22.91 -13.66 2.12
CA GLY A 289 -21.53 -13.89 1.71
C GLY A 289 -21.08 -15.33 1.90
N SER A 290 -20.27 -15.83 0.96
CA SER A 290 -19.67 -17.16 1.05
C SER A 290 -18.60 -17.23 2.14
N ARG A 291 -18.95 -17.93 3.22
CA ARG A 291 -18.06 -18.16 4.37
C ARG A 291 -16.88 -19.04 4.01
N LEU A 292 -17.10 -20.01 3.11
CA LEU A 292 -16.05 -20.92 2.67
C LEU A 292 -15.05 -20.22 1.74
N PHE A 293 -15.53 -19.34 0.84
CA PHE A 293 -14.67 -18.49 0.03
C PHE A 293 -13.79 -17.61 0.90
N LEU A 294 -14.38 -16.95 1.91
CA LEU A 294 -13.64 -16.10 2.82
C LEU A 294 -12.58 -16.90 3.58
N TYR A 295 -12.98 -18.04 4.17
CA TYR A 295 -12.06 -18.89 4.92
C TYR A 295 -10.92 -19.44 4.05
N TYR A 296 -11.23 -19.90 2.84
CA TYR A 296 -10.19 -20.36 1.90
C TYR A 296 -9.14 -19.27 1.62
N ASN A 297 -9.59 -18.05 1.39
CA ASN A 297 -8.67 -16.95 1.14
C ASN A 297 -7.90 -16.51 2.40
N GLU A 298 -8.47 -16.61 3.60
CA GLU A 298 -7.74 -16.45 4.86
C GLU A 298 -6.59 -17.47 4.96
N ARG A 299 -6.85 -18.74 4.60
CA ARG A 299 -5.83 -19.80 4.59
C ARG A 299 -4.80 -19.60 3.48
N LEU A 300 -5.23 -19.10 2.32
CA LEU A 300 -4.36 -18.77 1.19
C LEU A 300 -3.32 -17.71 1.56
N LEU A 301 -3.71 -16.70 2.35
CA LEU A 301 -2.78 -15.69 2.86
C LEU A 301 -1.68 -16.28 3.74
N LEU A 302 -2.00 -17.33 4.47
CA LEU A 302 -1.06 -18.02 5.35
C LEU A 302 -0.25 -19.10 4.62
N ASN A 303 -0.50 -19.30 3.31
CA ASN A 303 0.05 -20.39 2.50
C ASN A 303 -0.22 -21.78 3.12
N GLU A 304 -1.41 -21.95 3.69
CA GLU A 304 -1.82 -23.13 4.46
C GLU A 304 -3.21 -23.64 4.01
N THR A 305 -3.49 -23.63 2.70
CA THR A 305 -4.78 -24.06 2.13
C THR A 305 -5.07 -25.56 2.30
N ASP A 306 -4.04 -26.35 2.56
CA ASP A 306 -4.07 -27.82 2.72
C ASP A 306 -4.31 -28.28 4.17
N VAL A 307 -4.31 -27.34 5.15
CA VAL A 307 -4.49 -27.65 6.57
C VAL A 307 -5.55 -26.73 7.18
N ASP A 308 -6.23 -27.20 8.23
CA ASP A 308 -7.25 -26.44 8.95
C ASP A 308 -6.72 -25.97 10.31
N ASN A 309 -5.91 -24.92 10.31
CA ASN A 309 -5.34 -24.32 11.53
C ASN A 309 -6.09 -23.07 12.01
N GLY A 310 -7.25 -22.76 11.43
CA GLY A 310 -7.97 -21.51 11.70
C GLY A 310 -7.33 -20.30 11.00
N ALA A 311 -7.80 -19.10 11.33
CA ALA A 311 -7.27 -17.84 10.81
C ALA A 311 -7.41 -16.74 11.87
N TYR A 312 -6.67 -15.63 11.68
CA TYR A 312 -6.84 -14.44 12.50
C TYR A 312 -7.93 -13.54 11.92
N LEU A 313 -8.62 -12.80 12.78
CA LEU A 313 -9.66 -11.86 12.35
C LEU A 313 -9.06 -10.76 11.40
N SER A 314 -7.82 -10.38 11.63
CA SER A 314 -7.07 -9.48 10.73
C SER A 314 -6.96 -10.01 9.31
N ASP A 315 -6.74 -11.33 9.15
CA ASP A 315 -6.60 -11.95 7.84
C ASP A 315 -7.93 -11.98 7.10
N GLY A 316 -9.01 -12.23 7.83
CA GLY A 316 -10.36 -12.17 7.28
C GLY A 316 -10.76 -10.77 6.83
N ILE A 317 -10.49 -9.74 7.64
CA ILE A 317 -10.74 -8.33 7.26
C ILE A 317 -9.90 -7.97 6.02
N PHE A 318 -8.65 -8.38 6.02
CA PHE A 318 -7.76 -8.20 4.90
C PHE A 318 -8.25 -8.89 3.63
N THR A 319 -8.69 -10.13 3.74
CA THR A 319 -9.25 -10.93 2.65
C THR A 319 -10.49 -10.28 2.05
N LEU A 320 -11.45 -9.88 2.89
CA LEU A 320 -12.65 -9.16 2.45
C LEU A 320 -12.31 -7.92 1.65
N LYS A 321 -11.32 -7.18 2.09
CA LYS A 321 -10.88 -5.96 1.46
C LYS A 321 -10.19 -6.20 0.12
N THR A 322 -9.45 -7.31 0.02
CA THR A 322 -8.58 -7.61 -1.13
C THR A 322 -9.31 -8.35 -2.24
N PHE A 323 -10.01 -9.40 -1.86
CA PHE A 323 -10.67 -10.30 -2.80
C PHE A 323 -12.18 -10.04 -2.88
N GLY A 324 -12.69 -9.23 -1.95
CA GLY A 324 -14.14 -9.07 -1.81
C GLY A 324 -14.79 -10.31 -1.22
N LEU A 325 -16.06 -10.50 -1.54
CA LEU A 325 -16.87 -11.61 -1.09
C LEU A 325 -17.81 -12.02 -2.20
N CYS A 326 -17.82 -13.29 -2.59
CA CYS A 326 -18.85 -13.83 -3.49
C CYS A 326 -20.10 -14.23 -2.70
N GLU A 327 -21.20 -14.42 -3.40
CA GLU A 327 -22.43 -14.91 -2.73
C GLU A 327 -22.30 -16.38 -2.32
N GLU A 328 -22.95 -16.75 -1.21
CA GLU A 328 -22.99 -18.12 -0.70
C GLU A 328 -23.53 -19.13 -1.74
N LYS A 329 -24.40 -18.70 -2.66
CA LYS A 329 -24.91 -19.55 -3.73
C LYS A 329 -23.85 -19.90 -4.78
N ASP A 330 -22.83 -19.03 -4.98
CA ASP A 330 -21.76 -19.22 -5.98
C ASP A 330 -20.63 -20.11 -5.42
N TRP A 331 -20.44 -20.09 -4.12
CA TRP A 331 -19.54 -20.98 -3.39
C TRP A 331 -20.18 -21.42 -2.05
N PRO A 332 -21.04 -22.43 -2.08
CA PRO A 332 -21.77 -22.89 -0.90
C PRO A 332 -20.86 -23.41 0.21
N TYR A 333 -21.30 -23.27 1.46
CA TYR A 333 -20.58 -23.78 2.63
C TYR A 333 -20.66 -25.32 2.72
N ILE A 334 -19.91 -25.97 1.86
CA ILE A 334 -19.76 -27.43 1.80
C ILE A 334 -18.31 -27.72 2.21
N ILE A 335 -18.10 -28.21 3.44
CA ILE A 335 -16.77 -28.35 4.06
C ILE A 335 -15.83 -29.21 3.20
N GLU A 336 -16.38 -30.24 2.54
CA GLU A 336 -15.62 -31.12 1.66
C GLU A 336 -14.98 -30.38 0.48
N ASN A 337 -15.54 -29.26 0.06
CA ASN A 337 -15.03 -28.45 -1.04
C ASN A 337 -13.80 -27.60 -0.64
N LEU A 338 -13.55 -27.41 0.67
CA LEU A 338 -12.41 -26.59 1.12
C LEU A 338 -11.06 -27.12 0.59
N PHE A 339 -10.92 -28.43 0.55
CA PHE A 339 -9.66 -29.12 0.19
C PHE A 339 -9.64 -29.64 -1.25
N MET A 340 -10.77 -29.51 -2.02
CA MET A 340 -10.84 -30.03 -3.39
C MET A 340 -10.27 -29.08 -4.47
N ILE A 341 -9.87 -27.86 -4.12
CA ILE A 341 -9.38 -26.84 -5.08
C ILE A 341 -7.90 -27.02 -5.37
N ILE A 342 -7.25 -28.00 -4.75
CA ILE A 342 -5.81 -28.28 -4.91
C ILE A 342 -5.51 -29.25 -6.06
N LEU A 343 -6.51 -29.67 -6.81
CA LEU A 343 -6.39 -30.49 -8.02
C LEU A 343 -6.75 -29.65 -9.24
#